data_f9bc5e728d7dc43f7ad9f0796056d1aa
#
_entry.id   f9bc5e728d7dc43f7ad9f0796056d1aa
#
_cell.length_a   1.000
_cell.length_b   1.000
_cell.length_c   1.000
_cell.angle_alpha   90.00
_cell.angle_beta   90.00
_cell.angle_gamma   90.00
#
_symmetry.space_group_name_H-M   'P 1'
#
loop_
_entity.id
_entity.type
_entity.pdbx_description
1 polymer ?
#
loop_
_entity_poly.entity_id
_entity_poly.type
_entity_poly.pdbx_seq_one_letter_code
_entity_poly.pdbx_strand_id
1 'polypeptide(L)'
;MKKKMILSTAFIISLLPMLFNQYGGAKGVQEITGLINLLNPIGLVSVTLFAVGVWFPFEKKVIGKYLGSLGTIGIVISEVYEFFTWHVLTITGEVSLQNSIGLAFPEFYIGLIISIVMVVAYFVIDKKVSVLSTLN
;
A
#
# COMPACT_ATOMS: atom_id res chain seq x y z
N MET A 1 17.24 -7.56 14.21
CA MET A 1 17.58 -7.47 12.78
C MET A 1 16.63 -8.29 11.91
N LYS A 2 16.46 -9.60 12.13
CA LYS A 2 15.59 -10.49 11.31
C LYS A 2 14.14 -9.98 11.09
N LYS A 3 13.46 -9.49 12.15
CA LYS A 3 12.09 -8.96 12.04
C LYS A 3 11.97 -7.79 11.07
N LYS A 4 12.88 -6.82 11.16
CA LYS A 4 12.85 -5.64 10.29
C LYS A 4 13.04 -6.04 8.82
N MET A 5 13.94 -6.98 8.55
CA MET A 5 14.14 -7.50 7.20
C MET A 5 12.90 -8.22 6.67
N ILE A 6 12.28 -9.10 7.46
CA ILE A 6 11.06 -9.83 7.05
C ILE A 6 9.93 -8.85 6.72
N LEU A 7 9.70 -7.85 7.59
CA LEU A 7 8.66 -6.83 7.34
C LEU A 7 8.95 -6.01 6.10
N SER A 8 10.20 -5.57 5.89
CA SER A 8 10.57 -4.80 4.70
C SER A 8 10.45 -5.62 3.43
N THR A 9 10.90 -6.88 3.43
CA THR A 9 10.76 -7.77 2.28
C THR A 9 9.29 -8.02 1.94
N ALA A 10 8.45 -8.33 2.93
CA ALA A 10 7.02 -8.54 2.73
C ALA A 10 6.34 -7.26 2.17
N PHE A 11 6.72 -6.09 2.70
CA PHE A 11 6.19 -4.81 2.22
C PHE A 11 6.61 -4.54 0.77
N ILE A 12 7.89 -4.73 0.43
CA ILE A 12 8.37 -4.55 -0.97
C ILE A 12 7.64 -5.51 -1.91
N ILE A 13 7.47 -6.78 -1.52
CA ILE A 13 6.74 -7.76 -2.33
C ILE A 13 5.28 -7.32 -2.54
N SER A 14 4.64 -6.75 -1.52
CA SER A 14 3.26 -6.26 -1.64
C SER A 14 3.10 -5.08 -2.59
N LEU A 15 4.17 -4.35 -2.88
CA LEU A 15 4.16 -3.25 -3.84
C LEU A 15 4.41 -3.69 -5.31
N LEU A 16 4.87 -4.92 -5.55
CA LEU A 16 5.16 -5.41 -6.91
C LEU A 16 3.98 -5.30 -7.88
N PRO A 17 2.72 -5.56 -7.50
CA PRO A 17 1.58 -5.39 -8.40
C PRO A 17 1.42 -3.97 -8.94
N MET A 18 1.95 -2.96 -8.26
CA MET A 18 1.90 -1.56 -8.70
C MET A 18 2.81 -1.26 -9.91
N LEU A 19 3.69 -2.19 -10.27
CA LEU A 19 4.50 -2.08 -11.49
C LEU A 19 3.71 -2.40 -12.77
N PHE A 20 2.53 -3.01 -12.64
CA PHE A 20 1.68 -3.34 -13.78
C PHE A 20 0.67 -2.22 -14.06
N ASN A 21 0.11 -2.22 -15.28
CA ASN A 21 -0.96 -1.31 -15.64
C ASN A 21 -2.20 -1.66 -14.82
N GLN A 22 -2.68 -0.71 -14.05
CA GLN A 22 -3.83 -0.89 -13.17
C GLN A 22 -5.07 -0.11 -13.63
N TYR A 23 -4.86 0.91 -14.46
CA TYR A 23 -5.91 1.82 -14.90
C TYR A 23 -5.82 2.11 -16.40
N GLY A 24 -6.97 2.31 -17.03
CA GLY A 24 -7.03 2.60 -18.45
C GLY A 24 -8.33 2.09 -19.08
N GLY A 25 -8.23 1.55 -20.30
CA GLY A 25 -9.35 0.90 -21.00
C GLY A 25 -10.30 1.83 -21.72
N ALA A 26 -10.22 3.14 -21.54
CA ALA A 26 -11.01 4.10 -22.32
C ALA A 26 -10.29 4.41 -23.65
N LYS A 27 -11.06 4.51 -24.73
CA LYS A 27 -10.53 4.78 -26.07
C LYS A 27 -9.75 6.13 -26.07
N GLY A 28 -8.49 6.06 -26.49
CA GLY A 28 -7.64 7.25 -26.56
C GLY A 28 -6.94 7.64 -25.25
N VAL A 29 -7.15 6.89 -24.18
CA VAL A 29 -6.50 7.10 -22.89
C VAL A 29 -5.31 6.16 -22.75
N GLN A 30 -4.17 6.70 -22.35
CA GLN A 30 -3.00 5.91 -22.06
C GLN A 30 -3.22 5.07 -20.80
N GLU A 31 -2.77 3.81 -20.82
CA GLU A 31 -2.75 2.96 -19.64
C GLU A 31 -1.78 3.50 -18.58
N ILE A 32 -2.21 3.46 -17.32
CA ILE A 32 -1.46 3.97 -16.19
C ILE A 32 -1.09 2.83 -15.26
N THR A 33 0.19 2.78 -14.90
CA THR A 33 0.70 1.80 -13.94
C THR A 33 0.23 2.13 -12.52
N GLY A 34 0.14 1.12 -11.66
CA GLY A 34 -0.16 1.30 -10.25
C GLY A 34 0.86 2.13 -9.46
N LEU A 35 1.99 2.51 -10.07
CA LEU A 35 2.96 3.43 -9.45
C LEU A 35 2.33 4.77 -9.04
N ILE A 36 1.24 5.20 -9.68
CA ILE A 36 0.51 6.39 -9.26
C ILE A 36 0.05 6.30 -7.80
N ASN A 37 -0.30 5.08 -7.32
CA ASN A 37 -0.69 4.83 -5.94
C ASN A 37 0.45 5.10 -4.94
N LEU A 38 1.71 4.94 -5.37
CA LEU A 38 2.88 5.23 -4.53
C LEU A 38 3.36 6.67 -4.66
N LEU A 39 3.21 7.27 -5.84
CA LEU A 39 3.75 8.59 -6.14
C LEU A 39 2.81 9.73 -5.72
N ASN A 40 1.55 9.45 -5.41
CA ASN A 40 0.68 10.46 -4.82
C ASN A 40 1.10 10.79 -3.36
N PRO A 41 0.68 11.93 -2.80
CA PRO A 41 1.07 12.33 -1.46
C PRO A 41 0.75 11.31 -0.37
N ILE A 42 -0.38 10.60 -0.47
CA ILE A 42 -0.78 9.56 0.51
C ILE A 42 0.18 8.38 0.44
N GLY A 43 0.50 7.90 -0.76
CA GLY A 43 1.44 6.81 -1.00
C GLY A 43 2.85 7.14 -0.48
N LEU A 44 3.38 8.32 -0.81
CA LEU A 44 4.70 8.76 -0.36
C LEU A 44 4.78 8.84 1.17
N VAL A 45 3.78 9.43 1.82
CA VAL A 45 3.70 9.49 3.29
C VAL A 45 3.62 8.09 3.87
N SER A 46 2.85 7.19 3.27
CA SER A 46 2.67 5.81 3.73
C SER A 46 3.96 5.00 3.69
N VAL A 47 4.70 5.07 2.58
CA VAL A 47 6.03 4.42 2.46
C VAL A 47 7.00 4.99 3.50
N THR A 48 6.99 6.30 3.70
CA THR A 48 7.85 6.96 4.69
C THR A 48 7.50 6.52 6.11
N LEU A 49 6.21 6.50 6.48
CA LEU A 49 5.75 6.04 7.79
C LEU A 49 6.14 4.58 8.04
N PHE A 50 5.99 3.71 7.03
CA PHE A 50 6.43 2.32 7.14
C PHE A 50 7.94 2.23 7.38
N ALA A 51 8.75 2.90 6.57
CA ALA A 51 10.20 2.87 6.67
C ALA A 51 10.69 3.39 8.03
N VAL A 52 10.17 4.54 8.46
CA VAL A 52 10.51 5.14 9.76
C VAL A 52 10.05 4.21 10.89
N GLY A 53 8.82 3.68 10.84
CA GLY A 53 8.26 2.80 11.87
C GLY A 53 9.07 1.51 12.05
N VAL A 54 9.60 0.94 10.96
CA VAL A 54 10.36 -0.32 10.99
C VAL A 54 11.84 -0.07 11.34
N TRP A 55 12.45 0.98 10.81
CA TRP A 55 13.91 1.14 10.86
C TRP A 55 14.41 2.13 11.92
N PHE A 56 13.63 3.15 12.27
CA PHE A 56 14.05 4.13 13.26
C PHE A 56 14.09 3.52 14.67
N PRO A 57 15.14 3.79 15.47
CA PRO A 57 15.29 3.25 16.82
C PRO A 57 14.49 4.07 17.85
N PHE A 58 13.18 3.91 17.89
CA PHE A 58 12.35 4.57 18.90
C PHE A 58 12.63 4.00 20.32
N GLU A 59 12.70 4.85 21.31
CA GLU A 59 12.78 4.46 22.72
C GLU A 59 11.59 3.59 23.11
N LYS A 60 10.39 4.00 22.69
CA LYS A 60 9.15 3.22 22.86
C LYS A 60 8.85 2.41 21.60
N LYS A 61 9.07 1.10 21.64
CA LYS A 61 8.80 0.18 20.51
C LYS A 61 7.36 0.30 19.94
N VAL A 62 6.42 0.72 20.79
CA VAL A 62 5.02 0.95 20.42
C VAL A 62 4.88 2.03 19.34
N ILE A 63 5.68 3.11 19.38
CA ILE A 63 5.64 4.18 18.37
C ILE A 63 6.01 3.63 16.99
N GLY A 64 7.12 2.90 16.90
CA GLY A 64 7.53 2.27 15.64
C GLY A 64 6.48 1.31 15.09
N LYS A 65 5.83 0.53 15.97
CA LYS A 65 4.74 -0.36 15.56
C LYS A 65 3.55 0.41 14.97
N TYR A 66 3.10 1.49 15.62
CA TYR A 66 2.00 2.30 15.10
C TYR A 66 2.35 2.97 13.77
N LEU A 67 3.54 3.56 13.65
CA LEU A 67 3.97 4.20 12.41
C LEU A 67 4.06 3.18 11.25
N GLY A 68 4.65 2.01 11.50
CA GLY A 68 4.72 0.96 10.50
C GLY A 68 3.35 0.43 10.08
N SER A 69 2.40 0.25 11.02
CA SER A 69 1.04 -0.17 10.70
C SER A 69 0.27 0.91 9.93
N LEU A 70 0.41 2.18 10.32
CA LEU A 70 -0.17 3.30 9.58
C LEU A 70 0.38 3.38 8.15
N GLY A 71 1.67 3.10 7.96
CA GLY A 71 2.27 3.02 6.63
C GLY A 71 1.62 1.94 5.76
N THR A 72 1.42 0.72 6.28
CA THR A 72 0.76 -0.36 5.50
C THR A 72 -0.71 -0.04 5.21
N ILE A 73 -1.46 0.49 6.17
CA ILE A 73 -2.86 0.90 5.99
C ILE A 73 -2.95 2.05 4.98
N GLY A 74 -2.02 3.01 5.05
CA GLY A 74 -1.99 4.16 4.15
C GLY A 74 -1.79 3.78 2.68
N ILE A 75 -1.07 2.68 2.37
CA ILE A 75 -0.99 2.16 1.00
C ILE A 75 -2.38 1.73 0.49
N VAL A 76 -3.15 1.00 1.30
CA VAL A 76 -4.53 0.60 0.94
C VAL A 76 -5.41 1.84 0.70
N ILE A 77 -5.29 2.85 1.57
CA ILE A 77 -6.01 4.12 1.41
C ILE A 77 -5.60 4.81 0.10
N SER A 78 -4.31 4.82 -0.23
CA SER A 78 -3.80 5.41 -1.46
C SER A 78 -4.34 4.72 -2.71
N GLU A 79 -4.39 3.38 -2.72
CA GLU A 79 -4.98 2.60 -3.82
C GLU A 79 -6.47 2.92 -4.00
N VAL A 80 -7.23 2.95 -2.90
CA VAL A 80 -8.65 3.29 -2.94
C VAL A 80 -8.87 4.75 -3.38
N TYR A 81 -8.02 5.68 -2.92
CA TYR A 81 -8.08 7.07 -3.34
C TYR A 81 -7.87 7.21 -4.84
N GLU A 82 -6.81 6.63 -5.40
CA GLU A 82 -6.53 6.67 -6.84
C GLU A 82 -7.62 5.96 -7.64
N PHE A 83 -8.13 4.83 -7.19
CA PHE A 83 -9.23 4.13 -7.85
C PHE A 83 -10.43 5.04 -8.14
N PHE A 84 -10.73 5.97 -7.23
CA PHE A 84 -11.84 6.91 -7.41
C PHE A 84 -11.45 8.21 -8.11
N THR A 85 -10.20 8.62 -8.09
CA THR A 85 -9.82 10.00 -8.45
C THR A 85 -8.96 10.13 -9.69
N TRP A 86 -8.17 9.13 -10.06
CA TRP A 86 -7.21 9.24 -11.16
C TRP A 86 -7.84 9.66 -12.50
N HIS A 87 -9.07 9.23 -12.76
CA HIS A 87 -9.78 9.50 -14.01
C HIS A 87 -10.62 10.80 -13.99
N VAL A 88 -10.83 11.39 -12.82
CA VAL A 88 -11.79 12.51 -12.66
C VAL A 88 -11.38 13.72 -13.48
N LEU A 89 -10.13 14.14 -13.38
CA LEU A 89 -9.63 15.35 -14.06
C LEU A 89 -9.40 15.15 -15.56
N THR A 90 -9.18 13.92 -16.00
CA THR A 90 -8.70 13.64 -17.37
C THR A 90 -9.75 12.99 -18.27
N ILE A 91 -10.74 12.30 -17.71
CA ILE A 91 -11.68 11.47 -18.49
C ILE A 91 -13.14 11.76 -18.18
N THR A 92 -13.54 11.64 -16.90
CA THR A 92 -14.96 11.56 -16.55
C THR A 92 -15.55 12.83 -15.97
N GLY A 93 -14.73 13.70 -15.39
CA GLY A 93 -15.15 14.94 -14.73
C GLY A 93 -15.85 14.74 -13.38
N GLU A 94 -16.15 13.51 -12.98
CA GLU A 94 -16.87 13.19 -11.74
C GLU A 94 -16.34 11.92 -11.06
N VAL A 95 -16.50 11.85 -9.75
CA VAL A 95 -16.24 10.64 -8.96
C VAL A 95 -17.45 9.72 -9.05
N SER A 96 -17.26 8.51 -9.61
CA SER A 96 -18.32 7.54 -9.80
C SER A 96 -17.76 6.12 -9.64
N LEU A 97 -18.43 5.30 -8.86
CA LEU A 97 -18.06 3.89 -8.70
C LEU A 97 -18.11 3.12 -10.02
N GLN A 98 -19.10 3.41 -10.85
CA GLN A 98 -19.26 2.75 -12.15
C GLN A 98 -18.11 3.10 -13.09
N ASN A 99 -17.69 4.37 -13.14
CA ASN A 99 -16.54 4.80 -13.94
C ASN A 99 -15.25 4.18 -13.41
N SER A 100 -15.05 4.18 -12.09
CA SER A 100 -13.87 3.59 -11.46
C SER A 100 -13.76 2.09 -11.76
N ILE A 101 -14.85 1.34 -11.66
CA ILE A 101 -14.86 -0.10 -12.00
C ILE A 101 -14.58 -0.31 -13.49
N GLY A 102 -15.19 0.50 -14.36
CA GLY A 102 -15.04 0.37 -15.81
C GLY A 102 -13.64 0.71 -16.34
N LEU A 103 -12.86 1.47 -15.57
CA LEU A 103 -11.51 1.94 -15.93
C LEU A 103 -10.38 1.26 -15.15
N ALA A 104 -10.70 0.36 -14.20
CA ALA A 104 -9.70 -0.41 -13.47
C ALA A 104 -9.48 -1.78 -14.10
N PHE A 105 -8.21 -2.16 -14.24
CA PHE A 105 -7.84 -3.50 -14.70
C PHE A 105 -7.86 -4.53 -13.57
N PRO A 106 -7.91 -5.84 -13.88
CA PRO A 106 -7.83 -6.91 -12.87
C PRO A 106 -6.60 -6.80 -11.95
N GLU A 107 -5.48 -6.29 -12.47
CA GLU A 107 -4.23 -6.07 -11.75
C GLU A 107 -4.38 -5.11 -10.57
N PHE A 108 -5.28 -4.12 -10.67
CA PHE A 108 -5.63 -3.25 -9.54
C PHE A 108 -6.23 -4.04 -8.38
N TYR A 109 -7.21 -4.91 -8.65
CA TYR A 109 -7.89 -5.68 -7.61
C TYR A 109 -6.94 -6.69 -6.95
N ILE A 110 -6.05 -7.29 -7.73
CA ILE A 110 -5.00 -8.18 -7.22
C ILE A 110 -4.06 -7.39 -6.30
N GLY A 111 -3.63 -6.21 -6.72
CA GLY A 111 -2.79 -5.31 -5.93
C GLY A 111 -3.44 -4.94 -4.61
N LEU A 112 -4.68 -4.49 -4.64
CA LEU A 112 -5.45 -4.11 -3.46
C LEU A 112 -5.60 -5.27 -2.46
N ILE A 113 -5.90 -6.48 -2.94
CA ILE A 113 -5.97 -7.67 -2.09
C ILE A 113 -4.62 -7.95 -1.43
N ILE A 114 -3.52 -7.89 -2.18
CA ILE A 114 -2.17 -8.11 -1.66
C ILE A 114 -1.81 -7.05 -0.62
N SER A 115 -2.16 -5.78 -0.84
CA SER A 115 -1.94 -4.70 0.13
C SER A 115 -2.74 -4.92 1.42
N ILE A 116 -3.99 -5.39 1.34
CA ILE A 116 -4.80 -5.75 2.51
C ILE A 116 -4.16 -6.93 3.26
N VAL A 117 -3.71 -7.97 2.54
CA VAL A 117 -2.99 -9.10 3.14
C VAL A 117 -1.72 -8.63 3.83
N MET A 118 -0.99 -7.65 3.27
CA MET A 118 0.19 -7.07 3.92
C MET A 118 -0.15 -6.38 5.24
N VAL A 119 -1.28 -5.67 5.34
CA VAL A 119 -1.74 -5.08 6.62
C VAL A 119 -1.91 -6.17 7.67
N VAL A 120 -2.60 -7.26 7.34
CA VAL A 120 -2.80 -8.41 8.26
C VAL A 120 -1.46 -9.06 8.62
N ALA A 121 -0.61 -9.30 7.63
CA ALA A 121 0.71 -9.91 7.81
C ALA A 121 1.60 -9.06 8.73
N TYR A 122 1.53 -7.73 8.63
CA TYR A 122 2.28 -6.84 9.51
C TYR A 122 1.98 -7.12 10.99
N PHE A 123 0.69 -7.19 11.37
CA PHE A 123 0.29 -7.46 12.75
C PHE A 123 0.64 -8.87 13.21
N VAL A 124 0.51 -9.87 12.33
CA VAL A 124 0.84 -11.26 12.65
C VAL A 124 2.35 -11.42 12.90
N ILE A 125 3.18 -10.87 12.02
CA ILE A 125 4.65 -10.93 12.15
C ILE A 125 5.09 -10.16 13.40
N ASP A 126 4.50 -8.98 13.65
CA ASP A 126 4.81 -8.18 14.82
C ASP A 126 4.53 -8.95 16.13
N LYS A 127 3.37 -9.59 16.23
CA LYS A 127 2.97 -10.38 17.40
C LYS A 127 3.84 -11.62 17.62
N LYS A 128 4.08 -12.42 16.58
CA LYS A 128 4.87 -13.67 16.69
C LYS A 128 6.31 -13.41 17.16
N VAL A 129 6.97 -12.41 16.60
CA VAL A 129 8.36 -12.10 16.97
C VAL A 129 8.45 -11.52 18.39
N SER A 130 7.43 -10.79 18.85
CA SER A 130 7.39 -10.30 20.24
C SER A 130 7.30 -11.45 21.24
N VAL A 131 6.50 -12.48 20.98
CA VAL A 131 6.38 -13.67 21.84
C VAL A 131 7.70 -14.45 21.90
N LEU A 132 8.37 -14.66 20.76
CA LEU A 132 9.64 -15.37 20.72
C LEU A 132 10.77 -14.64 21.46
N SER A 133 10.71 -13.31 21.54
CA SER A 133 11.72 -12.51 22.28
C SER A 133 11.52 -12.50 23.80
N THR A 134 10.37 -12.96 24.30
CA THR A 134 10.10 -13.08 25.75
C THR A 134 10.42 -14.49 26.29
N LEU A 135 10.66 -15.46 25.40
CA LEU A 135 10.98 -16.85 25.76
C LEU A 135 12.48 -17.15 25.80
N ASN A 136 13.32 -16.21 25.37
CA ASN A 136 14.79 -16.25 25.42
C ASN A 136 15.34 -15.15 26.34
#